data_bcbafc2afe3a87de95073df6bcc2a2dc
#
_entry.id   bcbafc2afe3a87de95073df6bcc2a2dc
#
_cell.length_a   1.000
_cell.length_b   1.000
_cell.length_c   1.000
_cell.angle_alpha   90.00
_cell.angle_beta   90.00
_cell.angle_gamma   90.00
#
_symmetry.space_group_name_H-M   'P 1'
#
loop_
_entity.id
_entity.type
_entity.pdbx_description
1 polymer ?
#
loop_
_entity_poly.entity_id
_entity_poly.type
_entity_poly.pdbx_seq_one_letter_code
_entity_poly.pdbx_strand_id
1 'polypeptide(L)'
;MEGPDQRAGRLILGIETSCDETAAAVVTQDGRILSSIVSSQAELHARFGGVVPEVASRRHLELVVPVLREALAEADRKLEDLDAVAVTQGPGLVGALLVGLSAAKAVAWANRRPLIPVNHLHGHVASLYLQPEPVEPPFLCLLASGGHTLLIDVLEPGAFRVLGTTLDDAAGEAFDKGARLLGLGYPGGSAIDRLAGEGNPDA
;
A
#
# COMPACT_ATOMS: atom_id res chain seq x y z
N MET A 1 0.58 -41.31 -5.75
CA MET A 1 0.10 -40.28 -4.85
C MET A 1 1.28 -39.32 -4.67
N GLU A 2 1.30 -38.29 -5.50
CA GLU A 2 2.27 -37.21 -5.36
C GLU A 2 1.84 -36.38 -4.15
N GLY A 3 2.76 -36.21 -3.19
CA GLY A 3 2.53 -35.44 -1.99
C GLY A 3 2.36 -33.93 -2.33
N PRO A 4 1.83 -33.10 -1.40
CA PRO A 4 1.54 -31.70 -1.65
C PRO A 4 2.82 -31.00 -2.09
N ASP A 5 2.66 -30.21 -3.14
CA ASP A 5 3.63 -29.42 -3.89
C ASP A 5 4.74 -28.81 -2.99
N GLN A 6 5.91 -29.44 -2.97
CA GLN A 6 7.13 -28.95 -2.30
C GLN A 6 7.75 -27.72 -3.01
N ARG A 7 7.04 -27.11 -3.95
CA ARG A 7 7.43 -25.88 -4.67
C ARG A 7 6.71 -24.63 -4.16
N ALA A 8 6.03 -24.69 -3.01
CA ALA A 8 5.54 -23.49 -2.37
C ALA A 8 6.76 -22.72 -1.85
N GLY A 9 7.19 -21.69 -2.60
CA GLY A 9 8.18 -20.73 -2.14
C GLY A 9 7.78 -20.16 -0.77
N ARG A 10 8.74 -19.61 -0.02
CA ARG A 10 8.48 -19.02 1.30
C ARG A 10 7.27 -18.11 1.28
N LEU A 11 6.42 -18.24 2.30
CA LEU A 11 5.20 -17.45 2.44
C LEU A 11 5.44 -16.21 3.31
N ILE A 12 5.06 -15.06 2.80
CA ILE A 12 5.24 -13.77 3.47
C ILE A 12 3.88 -13.12 3.65
N LEU A 13 3.56 -12.74 4.88
CA LEU A 13 2.40 -11.89 5.18
C LEU A 13 2.85 -10.44 5.14
N GLY A 14 2.30 -9.65 4.22
CA GLY A 14 2.48 -8.20 4.14
C GLY A 14 1.36 -7.46 4.87
N ILE A 15 1.70 -6.39 5.60
CA ILE A 15 0.75 -5.53 6.33
C ILE A 15 1.03 -4.08 6.00
N GLU A 16 -0.02 -3.35 5.60
CA GLU A 16 0.03 -1.92 5.25
C GLU A 16 -1.05 -1.15 6.01
N THR A 17 -0.62 -0.07 6.68
CA THR A 17 -1.51 0.86 7.41
C THR A 17 -0.97 2.29 7.40
N SER A 18 -0.24 2.71 6.36
CA SER A 18 0.49 3.99 6.39
C SER A 18 -0.38 5.24 6.30
N CYS A 19 -1.59 5.15 5.73
CA CYS A 19 -2.47 6.30 5.52
C CYS A 19 -3.94 5.98 5.85
N ASP A 20 -4.76 5.74 4.85
CA ASP A 20 -6.21 5.55 4.98
C ASP A 20 -6.71 4.20 4.43
N GLU A 21 -5.79 3.28 4.22
CA GLU A 21 -6.10 1.92 3.81
C GLU A 21 -5.49 0.92 4.77
N THR A 22 -6.30 -0.01 5.28
CA THR A 22 -5.83 -1.16 6.02
C THR A 22 -5.72 -2.32 5.04
N ALA A 23 -4.52 -2.79 4.77
CA ALA A 23 -4.33 -3.89 3.85
C ALA A 23 -3.47 -5.02 4.43
N ALA A 24 -3.76 -6.24 3.99
CA ALA A 24 -2.92 -7.41 4.20
C ALA A 24 -2.93 -8.32 2.98
N ALA A 25 -1.78 -8.92 2.69
CA ALA A 25 -1.61 -9.83 1.58
C ALA A 25 -0.75 -11.02 2.00
N VAL A 26 -1.03 -12.19 1.45
CA VAL A 26 -0.13 -13.35 1.52
C VAL A 26 0.49 -13.55 0.15
N VAL A 27 1.81 -13.48 0.10
CA VAL A 27 2.58 -13.62 -1.14
C VAL A 27 3.65 -14.69 -0.98
N THR A 28 4.04 -15.31 -2.09
CA THR A 28 5.18 -16.21 -2.14
C THR A 28 6.46 -15.44 -2.47
N GLN A 29 7.61 -15.99 -2.10
CA GLN A 29 8.91 -15.37 -2.40
C GLN A 29 9.15 -15.20 -3.91
N ASP A 30 8.55 -16.02 -4.75
CA ASP A 30 8.61 -15.96 -6.21
C ASP A 30 7.58 -14.99 -6.83
N GLY A 31 6.90 -14.18 -6.00
CA GLY A 31 6.03 -13.10 -6.45
C GLY A 31 4.57 -13.48 -6.75
N ARG A 32 4.12 -14.70 -6.41
CA ARG A 32 2.70 -15.05 -6.55
C ARG A 32 1.89 -14.43 -5.42
N ILE A 33 0.80 -13.75 -5.75
CA ILE A 33 -0.18 -13.22 -4.82
C ILE A 33 -1.19 -14.33 -4.52
N LEU A 34 -1.26 -14.79 -3.27
CA LEU A 34 -2.23 -15.79 -2.82
C LEU A 34 -3.50 -15.13 -2.28
N SER A 35 -3.37 -13.96 -1.69
CA SER A 35 -4.48 -13.09 -1.27
C SER A 35 -4.04 -11.64 -1.22
N SER A 36 -5.01 -10.72 -1.39
CA SER A 36 -4.77 -9.28 -1.26
C SER A 36 -6.06 -8.60 -0.81
N ILE A 37 -6.15 -8.32 0.48
CA ILE A 37 -7.32 -7.70 1.11
C ILE A 37 -7.01 -6.23 1.39
N VAL A 38 -7.86 -5.34 0.92
CA VAL A 38 -7.76 -3.90 1.15
C VAL A 38 -9.08 -3.38 1.70
N SER A 39 -9.01 -2.71 2.85
CA SER A 39 -10.15 -1.99 3.44
C SER A 39 -9.86 -0.50 3.43
N SER A 40 -10.47 0.21 2.46
CA SER A 40 -10.32 1.64 2.30
C SER A 40 -11.19 2.42 3.28
N GLN A 41 -10.68 3.57 3.72
CA GLN A 41 -11.38 4.54 4.56
C GLN A 41 -11.81 5.79 3.78
N ALA A 42 -11.74 5.76 2.43
CA ALA A 42 -12.01 6.92 1.58
C ALA A 42 -13.39 7.54 1.84
N GLU A 43 -14.45 6.72 1.97
CA GLU A 43 -15.81 7.19 2.28
C GLU A 43 -15.91 7.87 3.65
N LEU A 44 -15.15 7.35 4.64
CA LEU A 44 -15.10 7.96 5.97
C LEU A 44 -14.45 9.34 5.90
N HIS A 45 -13.33 9.44 5.21
CA HIS A 45 -12.55 10.67 5.09
C HIS A 45 -13.17 11.70 4.13
N ALA A 46 -14.01 11.26 3.17
CA ALA A 46 -14.76 12.16 2.28
C ALA A 46 -15.62 13.17 3.07
N ARG A 47 -16.15 12.78 4.23
CA ARG A 47 -16.94 13.67 5.12
C ARG A 47 -16.12 14.83 5.68
N PHE A 48 -14.80 14.70 5.73
CA PHE A 48 -13.87 15.70 6.23
C PHE A 48 -13.15 16.45 5.10
N GLY A 49 -13.35 16.02 3.84
CA GLY A 49 -12.67 16.57 2.67
C GLY A 49 -11.18 16.24 2.61
N GLY A 50 -10.75 15.15 3.26
CA GLY A 50 -9.37 14.68 3.29
C GLY A 50 -9.08 13.81 4.52
N VAL A 51 -7.92 13.18 4.54
CA VAL A 51 -7.54 12.23 5.60
C VAL A 51 -7.33 12.95 6.94
N VAL A 52 -8.00 12.44 7.99
CA VAL A 52 -7.83 12.90 9.37
C VAL A 52 -7.02 11.84 10.14
N PRO A 53 -5.76 12.14 10.52
CA PRO A 53 -4.82 11.14 11.05
C PRO A 53 -5.31 10.36 12.25
N GLU A 54 -5.99 11.02 13.20
CA GLU A 54 -6.51 10.34 14.39
C GLU A 54 -7.68 9.42 14.06
N VAL A 55 -8.57 9.83 13.16
CA VAL A 55 -9.68 9.01 12.67
C VAL A 55 -9.14 7.78 11.95
N ALA A 56 -8.15 7.96 11.07
CA ALA A 56 -7.50 6.88 10.36
C ALA A 56 -6.89 5.85 11.33
N SER A 57 -6.12 6.32 12.33
CA SER A 57 -5.49 5.44 13.32
C SER A 57 -6.49 4.60 14.10
N ARG A 58 -7.59 5.20 14.54
CA ARG A 58 -8.68 4.48 15.25
C ARG A 58 -9.33 3.44 14.35
N ARG A 59 -9.56 3.77 13.08
CA ARG A 59 -10.15 2.85 12.14
C ARG A 59 -9.24 1.67 11.83
N HIS A 60 -7.93 1.89 11.72
CA HIS A 60 -6.95 0.80 11.57
C HIS A 60 -7.00 -0.19 12.75
N LEU A 61 -7.16 0.29 13.99
CA LEU A 61 -7.29 -0.59 15.17
C LEU A 61 -8.49 -1.54 15.07
N GLU A 62 -9.59 -1.07 14.48
CA GLU A 62 -10.79 -1.90 14.28
C GLU A 62 -10.62 -2.91 13.15
N LEU A 63 -9.85 -2.55 12.11
CA LEU A 63 -9.78 -3.30 10.86
C LEU A 63 -8.59 -4.25 10.76
N VAL A 64 -7.47 -3.98 11.44
CA VAL A 64 -6.23 -4.75 11.24
C VAL A 64 -6.43 -6.25 11.47
N VAL A 65 -7.12 -6.64 12.53
CA VAL A 65 -7.34 -8.07 12.84
C VAL A 65 -8.32 -8.73 11.86
N PRO A 66 -9.49 -8.15 11.54
CA PRO A 66 -10.36 -8.66 10.48
C PRO A 66 -9.66 -8.84 9.14
N VAL A 67 -8.94 -7.82 8.66
CA VAL A 67 -8.22 -7.86 7.39
C VAL A 67 -7.14 -8.94 7.36
N LEU A 68 -6.37 -9.09 8.43
CA LEU A 68 -5.39 -10.18 8.56
C LEU A 68 -6.03 -11.57 8.49
N ARG A 69 -7.15 -11.77 9.18
CA ARG A 69 -7.88 -13.04 9.16
C ARG A 69 -8.42 -13.37 7.77
N GLU A 70 -8.97 -12.37 7.09
CA GLU A 70 -9.50 -12.53 5.74
C GLU A 70 -8.40 -12.85 4.74
N ALA A 71 -7.25 -12.16 4.81
CA ALA A 71 -6.10 -12.44 3.96
C ALA A 71 -5.58 -13.87 4.13
N LEU A 72 -5.50 -14.37 5.35
CA LEU A 72 -5.08 -15.74 5.61
C LEU A 72 -6.12 -16.76 5.13
N ALA A 73 -7.41 -16.48 5.33
CA ALA A 73 -8.50 -17.36 4.90
C ALA A 73 -8.58 -17.45 3.37
N GLU A 74 -8.46 -16.33 2.65
CA GLU A 74 -8.46 -16.30 1.18
C GLU A 74 -7.25 -17.05 0.62
N ALA A 75 -6.08 -16.92 1.26
CA ALA A 75 -4.89 -17.66 0.89
C ALA A 75 -4.94 -19.16 1.23
N ASP A 76 -5.94 -19.62 1.97
CA ASP A 76 -6.01 -20.95 2.57
C ASP A 76 -4.72 -21.28 3.37
N ARG A 77 -4.33 -20.35 4.26
CA ARG A 77 -3.12 -20.44 5.08
C ARG A 77 -3.40 -20.06 6.53
N LYS A 78 -2.53 -20.56 7.42
CA LYS A 78 -2.52 -20.22 8.84
C LYS A 78 -1.26 -19.43 9.19
N LEU A 79 -1.23 -18.82 10.36
CA LEU A 79 -0.06 -18.07 10.85
C LEU A 79 1.20 -18.95 10.97
N GLU A 80 1.01 -20.23 11.26
CA GLU A 80 2.11 -21.21 11.39
C GLU A 80 2.78 -21.52 10.05
N ASP A 81 2.06 -21.34 8.93
CA ASP A 81 2.55 -21.61 7.58
C ASP A 81 3.47 -20.51 7.05
N LEU A 82 3.44 -19.34 7.68
CA LEU A 82 4.20 -18.17 7.25
C LEU A 82 5.69 -18.31 7.58
N ASP A 83 6.54 -17.87 6.67
CA ASP A 83 8.00 -17.81 6.87
C ASP A 83 8.49 -16.44 7.35
N ALA A 84 7.75 -15.38 7.06
CA ALA A 84 8.07 -14.01 7.48
C ALA A 84 6.82 -13.15 7.57
N VAL A 85 6.93 -12.04 8.31
CA VAL A 85 5.94 -10.96 8.34
C VAL A 85 6.63 -9.68 7.86
N ALA A 86 6.09 -9.05 6.82
CA ALA A 86 6.54 -7.77 6.31
C ALA A 86 5.54 -6.68 6.72
N VAL A 87 6.01 -5.49 7.05
CA VAL A 87 5.14 -4.38 7.45
C VAL A 87 5.72 -3.05 7.03
N THR A 88 4.87 -2.17 6.58
CA THR A 88 5.24 -0.79 6.29
C THR A 88 5.62 -0.07 7.58
N GLN A 89 6.88 0.46 7.61
CA GLN A 89 7.40 1.22 8.74
C GLN A 89 7.38 2.74 8.52
N GLY A 90 7.19 3.17 7.27
CA GLY A 90 7.21 4.57 6.86
C GLY A 90 7.62 4.73 5.40
N PRO A 91 7.45 5.96 4.84
CA PRO A 91 6.73 7.09 5.43
C PRO A 91 5.23 6.86 5.56
N GLY A 92 4.55 7.70 6.37
CA GLY A 92 3.10 7.64 6.58
C GLY A 92 2.67 8.34 7.87
N LEU A 93 1.39 8.25 8.20
CA LEU A 93 0.80 8.79 9.42
C LEU A 93 1.28 7.98 10.63
N VAL A 94 1.95 8.63 11.58
CA VAL A 94 2.60 7.95 12.71
C VAL A 94 1.64 7.04 13.48
N GLY A 95 0.45 7.52 13.82
CA GLY A 95 -0.54 6.73 14.55
C GLY A 95 -1.03 5.52 13.77
N ALA A 96 -1.21 5.65 12.46
CA ALA A 96 -1.62 4.59 11.55
C ALA A 96 -0.52 3.53 11.41
N LEU A 97 0.73 3.95 11.15
CA LEU A 97 1.91 3.08 11.10
C LEU A 97 2.09 2.26 12.39
N LEU A 98 1.88 2.88 13.56
CA LEU A 98 2.02 2.20 14.85
C LEU A 98 1.03 1.04 15.01
N VAL A 99 -0.17 1.12 14.44
CA VAL A 99 -1.16 0.03 14.48
C VAL A 99 -0.64 -1.18 13.71
N GLY A 100 -0.26 -1.01 12.45
CA GLY A 100 0.26 -2.08 11.61
C GLY A 100 1.54 -2.69 12.17
N LEU A 101 2.47 -1.83 12.60
CA LEU A 101 3.75 -2.27 13.17
C LEU A 101 3.54 -3.08 14.46
N SER A 102 2.61 -2.67 15.33
CA SER A 102 2.30 -3.40 16.57
C SER A 102 1.67 -4.76 16.28
N ALA A 103 0.71 -4.82 15.36
CA ALA A 103 0.10 -6.07 14.91
C ALA A 103 1.14 -7.02 14.30
N ALA A 104 1.97 -6.51 13.39
CA ALA A 104 3.02 -7.28 12.73
C ALA A 104 4.05 -7.84 13.75
N LYS A 105 4.48 -7.02 14.71
CA LYS A 105 5.38 -7.44 15.79
C LYS A 105 4.76 -8.56 16.63
N ALA A 106 3.49 -8.43 17.00
CA ALA A 106 2.79 -9.46 17.78
C ALA A 106 2.70 -10.78 17.02
N VAL A 107 2.31 -10.75 15.74
CA VAL A 107 2.23 -11.92 14.86
C VAL A 107 3.60 -12.57 14.68
N ALA A 108 4.62 -11.79 14.32
CA ALA A 108 5.98 -12.28 14.08
C ALA A 108 6.56 -12.91 15.34
N TRP A 109 6.41 -12.25 16.49
CA TRP A 109 6.94 -12.75 17.76
C TRP A 109 6.24 -14.01 18.24
N ALA A 110 4.90 -14.05 18.20
CA ALA A 110 4.13 -15.21 18.63
C ALA A 110 4.43 -16.47 17.79
N ASN A 111 4.70 -16.30 16.51
CA ASN A 111 4.99 -17.39 15.58
C ASN A 111 6.50 -17.63 15.36
N ARG A 112 7.37 -16.90 16.08
CA ARG A 112 8.83 -16.97 15.95
C ARG A 112 9.30 -16.78 14.50
N ARG A 113 8.69 -15.82 13.80
CA ARG A 113 9.03 -15.49 12.42
C ARG A 113 9.79 -14.16 12.34
N PRO A 114 10.68 -13.99 11.36
CA PRO A 114 11.34 -12.71 11.14
C PRO A 114 10.33 -11.64 10.78
N LEU A 115 10.56 -10.42 11.29
CA LEU A 115 9.84 -9.20 10.93
C LEU A 115 10.69 -8.41 9.93
N ILE A 116 10.09 -8.07 8.79
CA ILE A 116 10.75 -7.34 7.71
C ILE A 116 10.12 -5.94 7.63
N PRO A 117 10.86 -4.88 7.99
CA PRO A 117 10.39 -3.52 7.83
C PRO A 117 10.47 -3.11 6.35
N VAL A 118 9.40 -2.52 5.82
CA VAL A 118 9.31 -2.09 4.42
C VAL A 118 9.09 -0.60 4.34
N ASN A 119 9.76 0.06 3.41
CA ASN A 119 9.48 1.45 3.07
C ASN A 119 8.23 1.49 2.16
N HIS A 120 7.23 2.32 2.53
CA HIS A 120 5.98 2.47 1.80
C HIS A 120 6.18 2.78 0.30
N LEU A 121 7.08 3.71 -0.01
CA LEU A 121 7.35 4.11 -1.40
C LEU A 121 8.05 3.00 -2.20
N HIS A 122 8.91 2.21 -1.54
CA HIS A 122 9.49 1.01 -2.14
C HIS A 122 8.42 -0.05 -2.39
N GLY A 123 7.40 -0.15 -1.53
CA GLY A 123 6.24 -1.01 -1.74
C GLY A 123 5.47 -0.65 -3.01
N HIS A 124 5.25 0.65 -3.25
CA HIS A 124 4.63 1.12 -4.49
C HIS A 124 5.44 0.73 -5.74
N VAL A 125 6.76 0.93 -5.73
CA VAL A 125 7.60 0.52 -6.87
C VAL A 125 7.61 -1.01 -7.02
N ALA A 126 7.70 -1.75 -5.92
CA ALA A 126 7.73 -3.21 -5.94
C ALA A 126 6.44 -3.85 -6.49
N SER A 127 5.30 -3.15 -6.45
CA SER A 127 4.05 -3.62 -7.06
C SER A 127 4.18 -3.88 -8.57
N LEU A 128 5.11 -3.21 -9.25
CA LEU A 128 5.39 -3.42 -10.67
C LEU A 128 5.99 -4.81 -10.96
N TYR A 129 6.65 -5.41 -9.98
CA TYR A 129 7.21 -6.77 -10.11
C TYR A 129 6.15 -7.87 -9.96
N LEU A 130 4.97 -7.52 -9.44
CA LEU A 130 3.85 -8.44 -9.19
C LEU A 130 2.81 -8.42 -10.33
N GLN A 131 3.04 -7.63 -11.38
CA GLN A 131 2.16 -7.57 -12.55
C GLN A 131 2.28 -8.84 -13.39
N PRO A 132 1.26 -9.20 -14.19
CA PRO A 132 1.34 -10.32 -15.12
C PRO A 132 2.52 -10.22 -16.10
N GLU A 133 2.87 -8.99 -16.48
CA GLU A 133 4.08 -8.65 -17.24
C GLU A 133 4.95 -7.75 -16.34
N PRO A 134 5.85 -8.33 -15.55
CA PRO A 134 6.67 -7.55 -14.61
C PRO A 134 7.58 -6.57 -15.33
N VAL A 135 7.67 -5.36 -14.78
CA VAL A 135 8.65 -4.37 -15.28
C VAL A 135 9.99 -4.64 -14.62
N GLU A 136 10.98 -5.00 -15.44
CA GLU A 136 12.33 -5.30 -14.93
C GLU A 136 13.23 -4.07 -14.94
N PRO A 137 14.04 -3.85 -13.88
CA PRO A 137 15.05 -2.78 -13.87
C PRO A 137 16.13 -3.01 -14.93
N PRO A 138 16.82 -1.93 -15.39
CA PRO A 138 16.64 -0.56 -14.91
C PRO A 138 15.47 0.17 -15.57
N PHE A 139 14.75 1.01 -14.82
CA PHE A 139 13.71 1.89 -15.35
C PHE A 139 13.58 3.18 -14.54
N LEU A 140 12.99 4.21 -15.16
CA LEU A 140 12.62 5.46 -14.50
C LEU A 140 11.17 5.38 -14.03
N CYS A 141 10.93 5.62 -12.73
CA CYS A 141 9.61 5.60 -12.13
C CYS A 141 9.19 7.03 -11.71
N LEU A 142 8.08 7.50 -12.23
CA LEU A 142 7.36 8.64 -11.67
C LEU A 142 6.31 8.11 -10.68
N LEU A 143 6.57 8.29 -9.39
CA LEU A 143 5.62 7.98 -8.33
C LEU A 143 4.84 9.25 -8.01
N ALA A 144 3.53 9.24 -8.27
CA ALA A 144 2.61 10.32 -7.98
C ALA A 144 1.44 9.82 -7.15
N SER A 145 1.28 10.36 -5.95
CA SER A 145 0.23 9.96 -4.99
C SER A 145 -0.31 11.18 -4.24
N GLY A 146 -1.22 10.93 -3.29
CA GLY A 146 -1.76 11.97 -2.41
C GLY A 146 -0.73 12.59 -1.48
N GLY A 147 0.32 11.85 -1.10
CA GLY A 147 1.34 12.32 -0.16
C GLY A 147 2.72 12.53 -0.76
N HIS A 148 2.99 11.99 -1.96
CA HIS A 148 4.33 11.97 -2.53
C HIS A 148 4.32 12.16 -4.04
N THR A 149 5.28 12.94 -4.53
CA THR A 149 5.59 13.03 -5.97
C THR A 149 7.10 12.96 -6.13
N LEU A 150 7.58 11.86 -6.73
CA LEU A 150 9.00 11.52 -6.79
C LEU A 150 9.36 11.02 -8.19
N LEU A 151 10.52 11.42 -8.66
CA LEU A 151 11.18 10.79 -9.79
C LEU A 151 12.29 9.88 -9.27
N ILE A 152 12.21 8.58 -9.59
CA ILE A 152 13.05 7.54 -9.02
C ILE A 152 13.72 6.77 -10.14
N ASP A 153 15.04 6.63 -10.05
CA ASP A 153 15.82 5.72 -10.88
C ASP A 153 15.89 4.36 -10.16
N VAL A 154 15.30 3.35 -10.77
CA VAL A 154 15.26 1.98 -10.25
C VAL A 154 16.34 1.18 -10.98
N LEU A 155 17.45 0.93 -10.29
CA LEU A 155 18.65 0.31 -10.87
C LEU A 155 18.59 -1.22 -10.87
N GLU A 156 18.08 -1.77 -9.77
CA GLU A 156 17.84 -3.20 -9.56
C GLU A 156 16.76 -3.38 -8.48
N PRO A 157 16.18 -4.57 -8.28
CA PRO A 157 15.19 -4.79 -7.23
C PRO A 157 15.74 -4.37 -5.86
N GLY A 158 15.05 -3.39 -5.22
CA GLY A 158 15.48 -2.86 -3.92
C GLY A 158 16.52 -1.74 -3.95
N ALA A 159 17.11 -1.41 -5.10
CA ALA A 159 18.05 -0.30 -5.26
C ALA A 159 17.37 0.89 -5.95
N PHE A 160 17.03 1.90 -5.17
CA PHE A 160 16.31 3.09 -5.60
C PHE A 160 17.16 4.35 -5.40
N ARG A 161 17.22 5.18 -6.43
CA ARG A 161 17.87 6.50 -6.38
C ARG A 161 16.84 7.58 -6.68
N VAL A 162 16.50 8.40 -5.71
CA VAL A 162 15.62 9.55 -5.90
C VAL A 162 16.37 10.61 -6.70
N LEU A 163 15.83 10.97 -7.87
CA LEU A 163 16.37 12.00 -8.75
C LEU A 163 15.75 13.36 -8.47
N GLY A 164 14.50 13.38 -8.01
CA GLY A 164 13.78 14.61 -7.68
C GLY A 164 12.53 14.31 -6.87
N THR A 165 12.06 15.33 -6.16
CA THR A 165 10.83 15.31 -5.38
C THR A 165 10.12 16.64 -5.52
N THR A 166 8.80 16.67 -5.33
CA THR A 166 8.09 17.94 -5.22
C THR A 166 8.65 18.78 -4.07
N LEU A 167 8.60 20.09 -4.22
CA LEU A 167 9.06 21.06 -3.22
C LEU A 167 7.92 21.59 -2.34
N ASP A 168 6.68 21.35 -2.74
CA ASP A 168 5.46 21.79 -2.08
C ASP A 168 4.44 20.63 -2.06
N ASP A 169 3.24 20.86 -2.60
CA ASP A 169 2.19 19.83 -2.63
C ASP A 169 2.59 18.61 -3.48
N ALA A 170 2.21 17.44 -3.03
CA ALA A 170 2.20 16.28 -3.90
C ALA A 170 1.14 16.44 -5.01
N ALA A 171 1.32 15.79 -6.14
CA ALA A 171 0.40 15.91 -7.29
C ALA A 171 -1.04 15.55 -6.89
N GLY A 172 -1.25 14.44 -6.16
CA GLY A 172 -2.58 14.06 -5.69
C GLY A 172 -3.18 15.07 -4.71
N GLU A 173 -2.38 15.65 -3.81
CA GLU A 173 -2.82 16.71 -2.91
C GLU A 173 -3.24 17.98 -3.70
N ALA A 174 -2.49 18.33 -4.74
CA ALA A 174 -2.87 19.46 -5.62
C ALA A 174 -4.20 19.20 -6.32
N PHE A 175 -4.44 17.97 -6.80
CA PHE A 175 -5.72 17.56 -7.36
C PHE A 175 -6.85 17.63 -6.33
N ASP A 176 -6.64 17.18 -5.12
CA ASP A 176 -7.65 17.23 -4.05
C ASP A 176 -8.00 18.67 -3.67
N LYS A 177 -7.01 19.56 -3.60
CA LYS A 177 -7.21 21.01 -3.38
C LYS A 177 -7.97 21.66 -4.52
N GLY A 178 -7.60 21.35 -5.76
CA GLY A 178 -8.28 21.85 -6.97
C GLY A 178 -9.73 21.37 -7.04
N ALA A 179 -9.98 20.09 -6.79
CA ALA A 179 -11.33 19.52 -6.75
C ALA A 179 -12.22 20.20 -5.70
N ARG A 180 -11.65 20.47 -4.52
CA ARG A 180 -12.36 21.19 -3.45
C ARG A 180 -12.77 22.59 -3.88
N LEU A 181 -11.89 23.33 -4.56
CA LEU A 181 -12.21 24.65 -5.09
C LEU A 181 -13.31 24.60 -6.16
N LEU A 182 -13.38 23.52 -6.94
CA LEU A 182 -14.38 23.28 -7.96
C LEU A 182 -15.68 22.66 -7.40
N GLY A 183 -15.73 22.32 -6.11
CA GLY A 183 -16.91 21.70 -5.48
C GLY A 183 -17.11 20.23 -5.87
N LEU A 184 -16.07 19.54 -6.34
CA LEU A 184 -16.16 18.14 -6.85
C LEU A 184 -16.04 17.06 -5.77
N GLY A 185 -15.76 17.44 -4.51
CA GLY A 185 -15.64 16.50 -3.40
C GLY A 185 -14.26 15.84 -3.29
N TYR A 186 -14.24 14.67 -2.60
CA TYR A 186 -13.03 13.87 -2.31
C TYR A 186 -13.31 12.38 -2.58
N PRO A 187 -12.35 11.60 -3.13
CA PRO A 187 -11.03 12.00 -3.61
C PRO A 187 -11.10 12.82 -4.90
N GLY A 188 -10.30 13.89 -4.95
CA GLY A 188 -10.39 14.90 -6.01
C GLY A 188 -9.80 14.49 -7.34
N GLY A 189 -8.71 13.70 -7.33
CA GLY A 189 -8.02 13.29 -8.55
C GLY A 189 -8.95 12.60 -9.55
N SER A 190 -9.65 11.57 -9.12
CA SER A 190 -10.60 10.84 -9.98
C SER A 190 -11.82 11.67 -10.43
N ALA A 191 -12.22 12.66 -9.64
CA ALA A 191 -13.32 13.56 -9.99
C ALA A 191 -12.90 14.55 -11.08
N ILE A 192 -11.71 15.13 -10.95
CA ILE A 192 -11.14 16.04 -11.97
C ILE A 192 -10.87 15.28 -13.27
N ASP A 193 -10.30 14.09 -13.21
CA ASP A 193 -9.99 13.28 -14.39
C ASP A 193 -11.24 12.97 -15.22
N ARG A 194 -12.33 12.56 -14.56
CA ARG A 194 -13.63 12.36 -15.24
C ARG A 194 -14.14 13.66 -15.91
N LEU A 195 -14.10 14.75 -15.17
CA LEU A 195 -14.56 16.05 -15.70
C LEU A 195 -13.70 16.54 -16.85
N ALA A 196 -12.38 16.33 -16.78
CA ALA A 196 -11.46 16.68 -17.85
C ALA A 196 -11.73 15.92 -19.15
N GLY A 197 -12.18 14.66 -19.05
CA GLY A 197 -12.58 13.86 -20.22
C GLY A 197 -13.80 14.41 -20.96
N GLU A 198 -14.63 15.25 -20.31
CA GLU A 198 -15.78 15.94 -20.91
C GLU A 198 -15.42 17.35 -21.42
N GLY A 199 -14.21 17.82 -21.12
CA GLY A 199 -13.74 19.15 -21.44
C GLY A 199 -13.20 19.30 -22.87
N ASN A 200 -13.00 20.54 -23.27
CA ASN A 200 -12.30 20.86 -24.51
C ASN A 200 -10.82 21.13 -24.20
N PRO A 201 -9.87 20.29 -24.63
CA PRO A 201 -8.44 20.49 -24.35
C PRO A 201 -7.84 21.69 -25.07
N ASP A 202 -8.54 22.25 -26.08
CA ASP A 202 -8.11 23.36 -26.89
C ASP A 202 -8.78 24.69 -26.48
N ALA A 203 -9.50 24.72 -25.34
CA ALA A 203 -10.25 25.89 -24.86
C ALA A 203 -9.35 26.95 -24.18
#